data_66992b093e8c55e2190043ca4e3b16bd
#
_entry.id   66992b093e8c55e2190043ca4e3b16bd
#
_cell.length_a   1.000
_cell.length_b   1.000
_cell.length_c   1.000
_cell.angle_alpha   90.00
_cell.angle_beta   90.00
_cell.angle_gamma   90.00
#
_symmetry.space_group_name_H-M   'P 1'
#
loop_
_entity.id
_entity.type
_entity.pdbx_description
1 polymer ?
#
loop_
_entity_poly.entity_id
_entity_poly.type
_entity_poly.pdbx_seq_one_letter_code
_entity_poly.pdbx_strand_id
1 'polypeptide(L)'
;MGKICFFCGSNHVTKKGFSHGRQRWFCKACGRHFSHSRVDFSNEIFRLRSSGKLSSQDIANQLGVSRSTVCRKIRSAPVPEIKAPPSKIIALADTTYWGWNFGVMAIRDAVNGRIIWSKFIDRKERIEDYVEGIEWLENNGFQIVCIVSDGLRGLRERLSRYPFQYCQFHQVKTV
;
A
#
# COMPACT_ATOMS: atom_id res chain seq x y z
N MET A 1 -23.32 27.87 6.04
CA MET A 1 -21.91 27.68 5.62
C MET A 1 -21.80 27.94 4.13
N GLY A 2 -20.91 28.85 3.71
CA GLY A 2 -20.67 29.17 2.30
C GLY A 2 -19.97 28.02 1.58
N LYS A 3 -20.28 27.82 0.31
CA LYS A 3 -19.63 26.80 -0.52
C LYS A 3 -18.24 27.29 -0.90
N ILE A 4 -17.23 26.42 -0.77
CA ILE A 4 -15.83 26.70 -1.11
C ILE A 4 -15.49 26.01 -2.44
N CYS A 5 -14.69 26.68 -3.29
CA CYS A 5 -14.23 26.12 -4.54
C CYS A 5 -13.30 24.94 -4.31
N PHE A 6 -13.62 23.82 -4.92
CA PHE A 6 -12.82 22.60 -4.85
C PHE A 6 -11.42 22.73 -5.47
N PHE A 7 -11.24 23.65 -6.42
CA PHE A 7 -9.97 23.77 -7.17
C PHE A 7 -8.97 24.74 -6.57
N CYS A 8 -9.45 25.85 -5.97
CA CYS A 8 -8.57 26.91 -5.48
C CYS A 8 -8.86 27.36 -4.03
N GLY A 9 -9.79 26.71 -3.34
CA GLY A 9 -10.15 27.05 -1.96
C GLY A 9 -10.94 28.37 -1.77
N SER A 10 -11.21 29.12 -2.85
CA SER A 10 -11.92 30.40 -2.76
C SER A 10 -13.38 30.23 -2.36
N ASN A 11 -13.90 31.16 -1.57
CA ASN A 11 -15.32 31.24 -1.22
C ASN A 11 -16.16 32.06 -2.25
N HIS A 12 -15.52 32.64 -3.28
CA HIS A 12 -16.19 33.38 -4.33
C HIS A 12 -16.87 32.44 -5.34
N VAL A 13 -17.89 31.75 -4.87
CA VAL A 13 -18.60 30.69 -5.61
C VAL A 13 -20.07 31.10 -5.81
N THR A 14 -20.55 30.94 -7.03
CA THR A 14 -21.96 31.22 -7.41
C THR A 14 -22.64 29.98 -7.95
N LYS A 15 -23.95 29.86 -7.72
CA LYS A 15 -24.80 28.81 -8.33
C LYS A 15 -24.92 29.05 -9.85
N LYS A 16 -24.80 27.97 -10.63
CA LYS A 16 -24.91 28.01 -12.13
C LYS A 16 -25.83 26.89 -12.66
N GLY A 17 -27.06 26.84 -12.12
CA GLY A 17 -28.05 25.85 -12.53
C GLY A 17 -27.72 24.41 -12.11
N PHE A 18 -28.37 23.46 -12.78
CA PHE A 18 -28.25 22.03 -12.49
C PHE A 18 -27.65 21.29 -13.71
N SER A 19 -26.97 20.20 -13.44
CA SER A 19 -26.51 19.23 -14.44
C SER A 19 -26.69 17.81 -13.88
N HIS A 20 -27.43 16.96 -14.62
CA HIS A 20 -27.76 15.59 -14.17
C HIS A 20 -28.34 15.53 -12.74
N GLY A 21 -29.30 16.42 -12.46
CA GLY A 21 -29.92 16.51 -11.14
C GLY A 21 -29.08 17.09 -10.01
N ARG A 22 -27.86 17.57 -10.30
CA ARG A 22 -26.92 18.11 -9.30
C ARG A 22 -26.69 19.60 -9.52
N GLN A 23 -26.69 20.39 -8.42
CA GLN A 23 -26.38 21.81 -8.44
C GLN A 23 -24.96 22.03 -8.97
N ARG A 24 -24.82 22.83 -10.04
CA ARG A 24 -23.53 23.32 -10.54
C ARG A 24 -23.15 24.62 -9.85
N TRP A 25 -21.86 24.76 -9.63
CA TRP A 25 -21.25 25.95 -9.04
C TRP A 25 -20.18 26.49 -9.97
N PHE A 26 -19.99 27.79 -9.93
CA PHE A 26 -18.94 28.48 -10.67
C PHE A 26 -18.06 29.27 -9.71
N CYS A 27 -16.76 29.09 -9.78
CA CYS A 27 -15.81 29.88 -9.01
C CYS A 27 -15.37 31.11 -9.80
N LYS A 28 -15.64 32.29 -9.26
CA LYS A 28 -15.21 33.54 -9.88
C LYS A 28 -13.70 33.77 -9.81
N ALA A 29 -13.00 33.16 -8.83
CA ALA A 29 -11.56 33.33 -8.65
C ALA A 29 -10.73 32.53 -9.66
N CYS A 30 -11.12 31.30 -9.98
CA CYS A 30 -10.35 30.42 -10.89
C CYS A 30 -11.10 30.07 -12.18
N GLY A 31 -12.32 30.59 -12.42
CA GLY A 31 -13.10 30.39 -13.64
C GLY A 31 -13.64 28.96 -13.85
N ARG A 32 -13.53 28.08 -12.89
CA ARG A 32 -13.90 26.66 -13.04
C ARG A 32 -15.31 26.35 -12.54
N HIS A 33 -15.96 25.41 -13.22
CA HIS A 33 -17.24 24.85 -12.80
C HIS A 33 -17.04 23.55 -12.02
N PHE A 34 -17.91 23.33 -11.01
CA PHE A 34 -17.97 22.08 -10.26
C PHE A 34 -19.39 21.82 -9.76
N SER A 35 -19.75 20.57 -9.51
CA SER A 35 -21.11 20.20 -9.08
C SER A 35 -21.24 19.89 -7.59
N HIS A 36 -20.18 19.44 -6.94
CA HIS A 36 -20.14 19.20 -5.49
C HIS A 36 -18.70 19.12 -5.02
N SER A 37 -18.46 19.26 -3.71
CA SER A 37 -17.18 18.88 -3.13
C SER A 37 -17.04 17.37 -3.29
N ARG A 38 -15.98 16.91 -3.94
CA ARG A 38 -15.65 15.47 -3.92
C ARG A 38 -15.27 15.11 -2.49
N VAL A 39 -16.08 14.28 -1.87
CA VAL A 39 -15.64 13.62 -0.64
C VAL A 39 -14.45 12.76 -1.04
N ASP A 40 -13.30 13.02 -0.47
CA ASP A 40 -12.13 12.21 -0.73
C ASP A 40 -12.14 10.99 0.19
N PHE A 41 -12.55 9.86 -0.34
CA PHE A 41 -12.56 8.59 0.36
C PHE A 41 -11.21 7.86 0.35
N SER A 42 -10.11 8.50 -0.08
CA SER A 42 -8.83 7.79 -0.26
C SER A 42 -8.37 7.09 1.01
N ASN A 43 -8.38 7.77 2.15
CA ASN A 43 -7.98 7.19 3.43
C ASN A 43 -8.91 6.05 3.87
N GLU A 44 -10.21 6.23 3.69
CA GLU A 44 -11.20 5.22 4.06
C GLU A 44 -11.11 3.98 3.15
N ILE A 45 -10.94 4.17 1.85
CA ILE A 45 -10.70 3.09 0.88
C ILE A 45 -9.43 2.30 1.27
N PHE A 46 -8.36 3.03 1.61
CA PHE A 46 -7.12 2.39 2.03
C PHE A 46 -7.29 1.59 3.33
N ARG A 47 -7.95 2.15 4.33
CA ARG A 47 -8.25 1.49 5.60
C ARG A 47 -9.10 0.23 5.39
N LEU A 48 -10.17 0.30 4.63
CA LEU A 48 -11.06 -0.83 4.34
C LEU A 48 -10.33 -1.94 3.55
N ARG A 49 -9.42 -1.57 2.66
CA ARG A 49 -8.63 -2.53 1.89
C ARG A 49 -7.56 -3.21 2.72
N SER A 50 -6.81 -2.45 3.52
CA SER A 50 -5.66 -2.97 4.28
C SER A 50 -6.07 -3.73 5.54
N SER A 51 -7.00 -3.18 6.33
CA SER A 51 -7.41 -3.75 7.62
C SER A 51 -8.61 -4.69 7.48
N GLY A 52 -9.58 -4.31 6.64
CA GLY A 52 -10.83 -5.05 6.46
C GLY A 52 -10.75 -6.21 5.47
N LYS A 53 -9.65 -6.33 4.70
CA LYS A 53 -9.50 -7.30 3.60
C LYS A 53 -10.66 -7.31 2.61
N LEU A 54 -11.42 -6.21 2.52
CA LEU A 54 -12.59 -6.10 1.66
C LEU A 54 -12.19 -6.07 0.18
N SER A 55 -13.03 -6.66 -0.66
CA SER A 55 -12.85 -6.55 -2.11
C SER A 55 -13.16 -5.13 -2.59
N SER A 56 -12.65 -4.77 -3.78
CA SER A 56 -12.97 -3.44 -4.36
C SER A 56 -14.46 -3.25 -4.62
N GLN A 57 -15.21 -4.34 -4.81
CA GLN A 57 -16.67 -4.28 -4.97
C GLN A 57 -17.37 -3.99 -3.64
N ASP A 58 -16.95 -4.66 -2.57
CA ASP A 58 -17.53 -4.43 -1.22
C ASP A 58 -17.30 -2.99 -0.75
N ILE A 59 -16.09 -2.48 -0.96
CA ILE A 59 -15.75 -1.08 -0.66
C ILE A 59 -16.61 -0.12 -1.49
N ALA A 60 -16.80 -0.41 -2.77
CA ALA A 60 -17.64 0.39 -3.65
C ALA A 60 -19.09 0.46 -3.15
N ASN A 61 -19.65 -0.69 -2.77
CA ASN A 61 -21.00 -0.81 -2.22
C ASN A 61 -21.13 -0.05 -0.90
N GLN A 62 -20.16 -0.21 0.02
CA GLN A 62 -20.17 0.41 1.34
C GLN A 62 -20.07 1.95 1.26
N LEU A 63 -19.26 2.47 0.34
CA LEU A 63 -19.04 3.92 0.20
C LEU A 63 -19.97 4.60 -0.81
N GLY A 64 -20.82 3.85 -1.50
CA GLY A 64 -21.72 4.40 -2.54
C GLY A 64 -20.98 4.99 -3.73
N VAL A 65 -19.82 4.42 -4.10
CA VAL A 65 -19.00 4.84 -5.24
C VAL A 65 -18.85 3.71 -6.26
N SER A 66 -18.39 4.01 -7.48
CA SER A 66 -18.14 2.95 -8.46
C SER A 66 -16.87 2.15 -8.11
N ARG A 67 -16.85 0.85 -8.46
CA ARG A 67 -15.67 -0.01 -8.33
C ARG A 67 -14.45 0.59 -9.04
N SER A 68 -14.63 1.21 -10.21
CA SER A 68 -13.55 1.87 -10.94
C SER A 68 -12.97 3.06 -10.16
N THR A 69 -13.79 3.81 -9.41
CA THR A 69 -13.31 4.85 -8.49
C THR A 69 -12.44 4.26 -7.39
N VAL A 70 -12.88 3.17 -6.76
CA VAL A 70 -12.09 2.46 -5.73
C VAL A 70 -10.75 2.00 -6.30
N CYS A 71 -10.74 1.29 -7.42
CA CYS A 71 -9.51 0.81 -8.07
C CYS A 71 -8.55 1.95 -8.42
N ARG A 72 -9.06 3.06 -8.97
CA ARG A 72 -8.24 4.24 -9.29
C ARG A 72 -7.63 4.85 -8.02
N LYS A 73 -8.39 4.96 -6.93
CA LYS A 73 -7.91 5.51 -5.66
C LYS A 73 -6.85 4.61 -5.02
N ILE A 74 -7.02 3.29 -5.07
CA ILE A 74 -5.99 2.33 -4.59
C ILE A 74 -4.69 2.49 -5.39
N ARG A 75 -4.78 2.58 -6.73
CA ARG A 75 -3.59 2.76 -7.59
C ARG A 75 -2.87 4.10 -7.40
N SER A 76 -3.62 5.15 -7.07
CA SER A 76 -3.07 6.50 -6.84
C SER A 76 -2.77 6.79 -5.38
N ALA A 77 -2.98 5.84 -4.47
CA ALA A 77 -2.64 6.03 -3.08
C ALA A 77 -1.13 6.22 -2.93
N PRO A 78 -0.66 7.28 -2.27
CA PRO A 78 0.75 7.39 -1.94
C PRO A 78 1.13 6.21 -1.04
N VAL A 79 2.16 5.49 -1.42
CA VAL A 79 2.76 4.50 -0.52
C VAL A 79 3.42 5.30 0.62
N PRO A 80 2.97 5.14 1.87
CA PRO A 80 3.61 5.87 2.96
C PRO A 80 5.07 5.45 3.03
N GLU A 81 5.97 6.43 3.00
CA GLU A 81 7.38 6.19 3.25
C GLU A 81 7.53 5.72 4.70
N ILE A 82 7.88 4.45 4.86
CA ILE A 82 8.00 3.86 6.20
C ILE A 82 9.37 4.25 6.74
N LYS A 83 9.42 5.35 7.49
CA LYS A 83 10.59 5.73 8.28
C LYS A 83 10.56 4.97 9.61
N ALA A 84 10.99 3.71 9.59
CA ALA A 84 11.24 2.99 10.83
C ALA A 84 12.64 3.40 11.36
N PRO A 85 12.76 3.79 12.64
CA PRO A 85 14.09 4.04 13.20
C PRO A 85 14.89 2.74 13.21
N PRO A 86 16.22 2.82 12.99
CA PRO A 86 17.09 1.66 13.07
C PRO A 86 16.94 0.94 14.42
N SER A 87 16.77 -0.35 14.38
CA SER A 87 16.50 -1.18 15.57
C SER A 87 16.97 -2.61 15.37
N LYS A 88 16.97 -3.40 16.43
CA LYS A 88 17.13 -4.86 16.34
C LYS A 88 15.83 -5.47 15.83
N ILE A 89 15.91 -6.30 14.79
CA ILE A 89 14.75 -6.87 14.12
C ILE A 89 14.90 -8.37 13.89
N ILE A 90 13.78 -9.05 13.85
CA ILE A 90 13.64 -10.37 13.24
C ILE A 90 13.01 -10.12 11.86
N ALA A 91 13.80 -10.34 10.80
CA ALA A 91 13.40 -10.06 9.45
C ALA A 91 12.53 -11.19 8.89
N LEU A 92 11.22 -10.97 8.80
CA LEU A 92 10.28 -11.84 8.08
C LEU A 92 10.27 -11.45 6.62
N ALA A 93 10.87 -12.28 5.76
CA ALA A 93 10.94 -12.05 4.32
C ALA A 93 10.00 -13.01 3.58
N ASP A 94 9.08 -12.45 2.80
CA ASP A 94 8.07 -13.20 2.07
C ASP A 94 7.70 -12.48 0.76
N THR A 95 7.28 -13.26 -0.23
CA THR A 95 6.81 -12.75 -1.53
C THR A 95 5.35 -13.12 -1.75
N THR A 96 4.52 -12.13 -1.99
CA THR A 96 3.11 -12.33 -2.33
C THR A 96 2.87 -12.03 -3.79
N TYR A 97 2.25 -12.96 -4.52
CA TYR A 97 1.95 -12.83 -5.93
C TYR A 97 0.49 -12.48 -6.20
N TRP A 98 0.27 -11.67 -7.23
CA TRP A 98 -1.03 -11.42 -7.86
C TRP A 98 -0.98 -11.87 -9.31
N GLY A 99 -1.52 -13.06 -9.57
CA GLY A 99 -1.37 -13.73 -10.87
C GLY A 99 0.00 -14.38 -11.03
N TRP A 100 0.42 -14.59 -12.29
CA TRP A 100 1.61 -15.40 -12.60
C TRP A 100 2.93 -14.60 -12.66
N ASN A 101 2.87 -13.29 -12.90
CA ASN A 101 4.05 -12.49 -13.26
C ASN A 101 4.21 -11.20 -12.45
N PHE A 102 3.43 -11.00 -11.40
CA PHE A 102 3.52 -9.79 -10.60
C PHE A 102 3.45 -10.12 -9.12
N GLY A 103 4.46 -9.69 -8.38
CA GLY A 103 4.54 -9.89 -6.94
C GLY A 103 5.10 -8.70 -6.20
N VAL A 104 4.94 -8.73 -4.90
CA VAL A 104 5.61 -7.84 -3.97
C VAL A 104 6.39 -8.70 -2.99
N MET A 105 7.69 -8.53 -3.00
CA MET A 105 8.55 -9.00 -1.94
C MET A 105 8.56 -7.96 -0.83
N ALA A 106 8.40 -8.40 0.41
CA ALA A 106 8.41 -7.55 1.58
C ALA A 106 9.25 -8.14 2.70
N ILE A 107 9.95 -7.26 3.42
CA ILE A 107 10.60 -7.60 4.67
C ILE A 107 9.87 -6.86 5.80
N ARG A 108 9.38 -7.65 6.74
CA ARG A 108 8.62 -7.19 7.89
C ARG A 108 9.41 -7.43 9.16
N ASP A 109 9.40 -6.48 10.08
CA ASP A 109 9.85 -6.72 11.45
C ASP A 109 8.81 -7.57 12.19
N ALA A 110 9.20 -8.77 12.62
CA ALA A 110 8.31 -9.70 13.33
C ALA A 110 7.86 -9.16 14.69
N VAL A 111 8.69 -8.35 15.34
CA VAL A 111 8.41 -7.81 16.69
C VAL A 111 7.37 -6.70 16.63
N ASN A 112 7.58 -5.72 15.76
CA ASN A 112 6.70 -4.54 15.66
C ASN A 112 5.61 -4.69 14.60
N GLY A 113 5.64 -5.74 13.81
CA GLY A 113 4.65 -6.00 12.78
C GLY A 113 4.67 -5.02 11.59
N ARG A 114 5.74 -4.26 11.40
CA ARG A 114 5.87 -3.24 10.35
C ARG A 114 6.62 -3.79 9.15
N ILE A 115 6.13 -3.49 7.95
CA ILE A 115 6.90 -3.70 6.73
C ILE A 115 7.97 -2.61 6.71
N ILE A 116 9.25 -3.00 6.60
CA ILE A 116 10.38 -2.09 6.61
C ILE A 116 10.91 -1.85 5.21
N TRP A 117 10.88 -2.87 4.37
CA TRP A 117 11.32 -2.82 3.01
C TRP A 117 10.37 -3.59 2.10
N SER A 118 10.20 -3.13 0.87
CA SER A 118 9.42 -3.84 -0.14
C SER A 118 9.89 -3.51 -1.55
N LYS A 119 9.74 -4.48 -2.44
CA LYS A 119 10.09 -4.37 -3.87
C LYS A 119 9.01 -5.02 -4.72
N PHE A 120 8.60 -4.35 -5.78
CA PHE A 120 7.79 -4.96 -6.84
C PHE A 120 8.66 -5.83 -7.73
N ILE A 121 8.18 -7.03 -8.03
CA ILE A 121 8.81 -7.95 -8.97
C ILE A 121 7.79 -8.35 -10.05
N ASP A 122 8.23 -8.38 -11.29
CA ASP A 122 7.46 -8.76 -12.48
C ASP A 122 7.80 -10.16 -13.01
N ARG A 123 8.43 -10.95 -12.17
CA ARG A 123 8.92 -12.30 -12.42
C ARG A 123 8.84 -13.14 -11.15
N LYS A 124 9.22 -14.41 -11.23
CA LYS A 124 9.45 -15.21 -10.02
C LYS A 124 10.59 -14.61 -9.19
N GLU A 125 10.44 -14.69 -7.88
CA GLU A 125 11.46 -14.27 -6.91
C GLU A 125 12.78 -15.00 -7.11
N ARG A 126 13.86 -14.33 -6.77
CA ARG A 126 15.22 -14.86 -6.82
C ARG A 126 15.92 -14.59 -5.48
N ILE A 127 16.97 -15.34 -5.20
CA ILE A 127 17.79 -15.14 -4.00
C ILE A 127 18.30 -13.70 -3.90
N GLU A 128 18.67 -13.11 -5.05
CA GLU A 128 19.19 -11.74 -5.14
C GLU A 128 18.18 -10.70 -4.65
N ASP A 129 16.88 -10.92 -4.82
CA ASP A 129 15.86 -9.99 -4.34
C ASP A 129 15.84 -9.96 -2.80
N TYR A 130 16.03 -11.11 -2.17
CA TYR A 130 16.13 -11.22 -0.71
C TYR A 130 17.43 -10.58 -0.19
N VAL A 131 18.54 -10.86 -0.86
CA VAL A 131 19.85 -10.29 -0.51
C VAL A 131 19.82 -8.77 -0.58
N GLU A 132 19.25 -8.20 -1.65
CA GLU A 132 19.09 -6.75 -1.82
C GLU A 132 18.32 -6.14 -0.66
N GLY A 133 17.22 -6.76 -0.23
CA GLY A 133 16.43 -6.27 0.89
C GLY A 133 17.18 -6.34 2.22
N ILE A 134 17.93 -7.42 2.45
CA ILE A 134 18.76 -7.60 3.66
C ILE A 134 19.91 -6.58 3.69
N GLU A 135 20.61 -6.39 2.58
CA GLU A 135 21.68 -5.39 2.45
C GLU A 135 21.16 -3.97 2.64
N TRP A 136 19.96 -3.68 2.11
CA TRP A 136 19.32 -2.39 2.35
C TRP A 136 19.07 -2.15 3.84
N LEU A 137 18.58 -3.16 4.56
CA LEU A 137 18.35 -3.05 6.01
C LEU A 137 19.65 -2.75 6.77
N GLU A 138 20.74 -3.46 6.45
CA GLU A 138 22.06 -3.24 7.07
C GLU A 138 22.57 -1.83 6.81
N ASN A 139 22.50 -1.39 5.54
CA ASN A 139 22.93 -0.06 5.12
C ASN A 139 22.12 1.07 5.78
N ASN A 140 20.89 0.78 6.22
CA ASN A 140 20.04 1.70 6.96
C ASN A 140 20.11 1.53 8.48
N GLY A 141 21.10 0.78 8.98
CA GLY A 141 21.42 0.66 10.40
C GLY A 141 20.58 -0.32 11.20
N PHE A 142 19.80 -1.20 10.55
CA PHE A 142 19.06 -2.26 11.22
C PHE A 142 19.99 -3.40 11.62
N GLN A 143 19.82 -3.91 12.84
CA GLN A 143 20.54 -5.08 13.34
C GLN A 143 19.65 -6.32 13.18
N ILE A 144 19.98 -7.16 12.22
CA ILE A 144 19.22 -8.38 11.93
C ILE A 144 19.64 -9.48 12.91
N VAL A 145 18.72 -9.87 13.78
CA VAL A 145 18.93 -10.94 14.76
C VAL A 145 18.69 -12.31 14.16
N CYS A 146 17.68 -12.44 13.32
CA CYS A 146 17.27 -13.68 12.68
C CYS A 146 16.52 -13.34 11.39
N ILE A 147 16.61 -14.25 10.40
CA ILE A 147 15.81 -14.18 9.18
C ILE A 147 14.82 -15.33 9.21
N VAL A 148 13.55 -15.03 8.91
CA VAL A 148 12.48 -16.00 8.73
C VAL A 148 11.96 -15.90 7.30
N SER A 149 11.98 -17.01 6.55
CA SER A 149 11.50 -17.03 5.15
C SER A 149 10.89 -18.40 4.80
N ASP A 150 10.23 -18.48 3.66
CA ASP A 150 9.50 -19.66 3.17
C ASP A 150 10.38 -20.84 2.75
N GLY A 151 11.65 -20.67 2.51
CA GLY A 151 12.55 -21.76 2.17
C GLY A 151 12.88 -21.85 0.69
N LEU A 152 12.94 -20.72 -0.01
CA LEU A 152 13.53 -20.66 -1.34
C LEU A 152 14.90 -21.37 -1.34
N ARG A 153 15.03 -22.38 -2.22
CA ARG A 153 16.23 -23.24 -2.27
C ARG A 153 17.48 -22.40 -2.46
N GLY A 154 18.49 -22.57 -1.57
CA GLY A 154 19.77 -21.86 -1.58
C GLY A 154 19.75 -20.52 -0.83
N LEU A 155 18.59 -20.02 -0.37
CA LEU A 155 18.51 -18.76 0.34
C LEU A 155 19.21 -18.82 1.71
N ARG A 156 19.01 -19.91 2.46
CA ARG A 156 19.65 -20.11 3.76
C ARG A 156 21.17 -20.12 3.66
N GLU A 157 21.72 -20.80 2.68
CA GLU A 157 23.16 -20.88 2.39
C GLU A 157 23.71 -19.49 2.03
N ARG A 158 22.98 -18.75 1.22
CA ARG A 158 23.38 -17.39 0.78
C ARG A 158 23.37 -16.39 1.92
N LEU A 159 22.47 -16.56 2.91
CA LEU A 159 22.33 -15.71 4.09
C LEU A 159 22.87 -16.37 5.37
N SER A 160 23.81 -17.29 5.24
CA SER A 160 24.38 -18.13 6.33
C SER A 160 25.02 -17.35 7.48
N ARG A 161 25.35 -16.07 7.27
CA ARG A 161 25.84 -15.16 8.31
C ARG A 161 24.80 -14.81 9.39
N TYR A 162 23.51 -15.11 9.11
CA TYR A 162 22.42 -14.88 10.07
C TYR A 162 21.82 -16.20 10.56
N PRO A 163 21.35 -16.25 11.80
CA PRO A 163 20.42 -17.28 12.22
C PRO A 163 19.21 -17.29 11.27
N PHE A 164 18.84 -18.47 10.76
CA PHE A 164 17.79 -18.61 9.77
C PHE A 164 16.74 -19.61 10.24
N GLN A 165 15.47 -19.24 10.16
CA GLN A 165 14.33 -20.07 10.46
C GLN A 165 13.40 -20.18 9.26
N TYR A 166 12.96 -21.38 8.94
CA TYR A 166 11.90 -21.58 7.96
C TYR A 166 10.55 -21.16 8.52
N CYS A 167 9.76 -20.46 7.70
CA CYS A 167 8.43 -20.01 8.09
C CYS A 167 7.51 -21.22 8.35
N GLN A 168 7.06 -21.37 9.58
CA GLN A 168 6.20 -22.50 9.99
C GLN A 168 4.89 -22.53 9.21
N PHE A 169 4.32 -21.36 8.87
CA PHE A 169 3.10 -21.26 8.10
C PHE A 169 3.23 -21.91 6.71
N HIS A 170 4.35 -21.71 6.03
CA HIS A 170 4.60 -22.32 4.73
C HIS A 170 4.93 -23.82 4.85
N GLN A 171 5.60 -24.22 5.92
CA GLN A 171 5.90 -25.65 6.17
C GLN A 171 4.63 -26.46 6.41
N VAL A 172 3.68 -25.94 7.18
CA VAL A 172 2.38 -26.63 7.44
C VAL A 172 1.51 -26.73 6.19
N LYS A 173 1.63 -25.79 5.24
CA LYS A 173 0.89 -25.85 3.96
C LYS A 173 1.43 -26.88 2.97
N THR A 174 2.64 -27.37 3.18
CA THR A 174 3.32 -28.32 2.26
C THR A 174 3.10 -29.78 2.67
N VAL A 175 2.41 -30.03 3.75
CA VAL A 175 1.91 -31.32 4.24
C VAL A 175 0.40 -31.47 3.91
#